data_73a9e7d553543ec1c387af8121b350d3
#
_entry.id   73a9e7d553543ec1c387af8121b350d3
#
_cell.length_a   1.000
_cell.length_b   1.000
_cell.length_c   1.000
_cell.angle_alpha   90.00
_cell.angle_beta   90.00
_cell.angle_gamma   90.00
#
_symmetry.space_group_name_H-M   'P 1'
#
loop_
_entity.id
_entity.type
_entity.pdbx_description
1 polymer ?
#
loop_
_entity_poly.entity_id
_entity_poly.type
_entity_poly.pdbx_seq_one_letter_code
_entity_poly.pdbx_strand_id
1 'polypeptide(L)'
;NVLFAGMALFDDVRKWNKDNVNNYLEIYIKTSLKNIIKKKYTKIYKKKSMIVGIDIKPEFPKKPHIIINNDFNRSIEELSNELVQKINDKLN
;
A
#
# COMPACT_ATOMS: atom_id res chain seq x y z
N ASN A 1 -10.33 -12.13 -12.75
CA ASN A 1 -9.36 -11.48 -11.85
C ASN A 1 -9.98 -10.28 -11.18
N VAL A 2 -9.71 -10.12 -9.90
CA VAL A 2 -10.21 -8.97 -9.14
C VAL A 2 -9.04 -8.21 -8.56
N LEU A 3 -9.02 -6.91 -8.77
CA LEU A 3 -8.07 -6.00 -8.14
C LEU A 3 -8.82 -5.16 -7.11
N PHE A 4 -8.35 -5.20 -5.86
CA PHE A 4 -8.93 -4.44 -4.78
C PHE A 4 -7.88 -3.51 -4.19
N ALA A 5 -8.16 -2.22 -4.15
CA ALA A 5 -7.34 -1.23 -3.48
C ALA A 5 -8.07 -0.78 -2.22
N GLY A 6 -7.44 -0.98 -1.07
CA GLY A 6 -8.10 -0.65 0.18
C GLY A 6 -7.10 -0.49 1.32
N MET A 7 -7.63 -0.15 2.48
CA MET A 7 -6.83 0.04 3.68
C MET A 7 -6.98 -1.17 4.59
N ALA A 8 -6.15 -2.19 4.35
CA ALA A 8 -6.05 -3.35 5.24
C ALA A 8 -4.98 -3.04 6.29
N LEU A 9 -5.35 -2.31 7.32
CA LEU A 9 -4.43 -1.74 8.30
C LEU A 9 -3.87 -2.76 9.29
N PHE A 10 -4.53 -3.89 9.47
CA PHE A 10 -4.16 -4.85 10.51
C PHE A 10 -3.75 -6.18 9.92
N ASP A 11 -2.76 -6.82 10.57
CA ASP A 11 -2.24 -8.11 10.12
C ASP A 11 -3.31 -9.19 10.07
N ASP A 12 -4.26 -9.17 10.99
CA ASP A 12 -5.34 -10.16 11.03
C ASP A 12 -6.18 -10.18 9.76
N VAL A 13 -6.47 -9.00 9.21
CA VAL A 13 -7.24 -8.89 7.96
C VAL A 13 -6.45 -9.48 6.79
N ARG A 14 -5.17 -9.12 6.71
CA ARG A 14 -4.30 -9.62 5.64
C ARG A 14 -4.08 -11.13 5.74
N LYS A 15 -3.93 -11.63 6.96
CA LYS A 15 -3.81 -13.07 7.20
C LYS A 15 -5.08 -13.81 6.78
N TRP A 16 -6.23 -13.28 7.15
CA TRP A 16 -7.51 -13.85 6.74
C TRP A 16 -7.61 -13.95 5.22
N ASN A 17 -7.20 -12.90 4.53
CA ASN A 17 -7.21 -12.87 3.06
C ASN A 17 -6.31 -13.97 2.47
N LYS A 18 -5.10 -14.11 3.01
CA LYS A 18 -4.16 -15.15 2.56
C LYS A 18 -4.72 -16.55 2.76
N ASP A 19 -5.40 -16.78 3.87
CA ASP A 19 -5.92 -18.09 4.24
C ASP A 19 -7.20 -18.45 3.49
N ASN A 20 -7.98 -17.46 3.04
CA ASN A 20 -9.33 -17.69 2.51
C ASN A 20 -9.50 -17.31 1.04
N VAL A 21 -8.58 -16.57 0.45
CA VAL A 21 -8.67 -16.15 -0.96
C VAL A 21 -7.65 -16.94 -1.78
N ASN A 22 -8.14 -17.71 -2.75
CA ASN A 22 -7.27 -18.47 -3.64
C ASN A 22 -6.50 -17.54 -4.57
N ASN A 23 -5.23 -17.88 -4.82
CA ASN A 23 -4.36 -17.11 -5.69
C ASN A 23 -4.25 -15.64 -5.27
N TYR A 24 -4.16 -15.45 -3.97
CA TYR A 24 -4.07 -14.12 -3.37
C TYR A 24 -2.68 -13.52 -3.57
N LEU A 25 -2.64 -12.27 -4.04
CA LEU A 25 -1.40 -11.52 -4.20
C LEU A 25 -1.48 -10.23 -3.40
N GLU A 26 -0.60 -10.07 -2.43
CA GLU A 26 -0.54 -8.90 -1.57
C GLU A 26 0.50 -7.91 -2.09
N ILE A 27 0.05 -6.70 -2.37
CA ILE A 27 0.90 -5.62 -2.88
C ILE A 27 0.92 -4.50 -1.85
N TYR A 28 2.11 -4.11 -1.44
CA TYR A 28 2.31 -3.03 -0.50
C TYR A 28 2.88 -1.82 -1.23
N ILE A 29 2.09 -0.75 -1.31
CA ILE A 29 2.56 0.53 -1.83
C ILE A 29 3.09 1.32 -0.65
N LYS A 30 4.41 1.42 -0.57
CA LYS A 30 5.11 1.98 0.58
C LYS A 30 5.52 3.42 0.31
N THR A 31 5.20 4.30 1.24
CA THR A 31 5.70 5.67 1.22
C THR A 31 5.88 6.14 2.65
N SER A 32 6.82 7.04 2.90
CA SER A 32 7.02 7.58 4.23
C SER A 32 5.97 8.63 4.55
N LEU A 33 5.56 8.70 5.83
CA LEU A 33 4.63 9.74 6.28
C LEU A 33 5.20 11.13 6.01
N LYS A 34 6.51 11.30 6.17
CA LYS A 34 7.20 12.55 5.86
C LYS A 34 6.99 12.98 4.42
N ASN A 35 7.09 12.05 3.47
CA ASN A 35 6.88 12.35 2.05
C ASN A 35 5.41 12.70 1.76
N ILE A 36 4.47 12.03 2.40
CA ILE A 36 3.06 12.34 2.27
C ILE A 36 2.77 13.77 2.74
N ILE A 37 3.30 14.13 3.90
CA ILE A 37 3.10 15.46 4.48
C ILE A 37 3.71 16.55 3.62
N LYS A 38 4.88 16.31 3.04
CA LYS A 38 5.56 17.27 2.17
C LYS A 38 4.81 17.56 0.87
N LYS A 39 3.99 16.65 0.40
CA LYS A 39 3.28 16.85 -0.86
C LYS A 39 2.03 17.69 -0.65
N LYS A 40 0.90 17.43 -0.81
CA LYS A 40 -0.26 18.34 -0.75
C LYS A 40 -1.29 17.90 0.29
N TYR A 41 -0.92 16.96 1.13
CA TYR A 41 -1.86 16.36 2.06
C TYR A 41 -1.77 16.95 3.46
N THR A 42 -1.00 18.03 3.63
CA THR A 42 -0.78 18.71 4.91
C THR A 42 -2.08 19.14 5.58
N LYS A 43 -3.06 19.61 4.83
CA LYS A 43 -4.34 20.04 5.40
C LYS A 43 -5.10 18.87 6.03
N ILE A 44 -5.04 17.69 5.43
CA ILE A 44 -5.69 16.49 5.94
C ILE A 44 -5.03 16.06 7.24
N TYR A 45 -3.70 16.02 7.25
CA TYR A 45 -2.93 15.57 8.41
C TYR A 45 -2.89 16.58 9.55
N LYS A 46 -3.22 17.84 9.31
CA LYS A 46 -3.33 18.87 10.35
C LYS A 46 -4.69 18.85 11.06
N LYS A 47 -5.72 18.27 10.47
CA LYS A 47 -7.02 18.15 11.12
C LYS A 47 -6.92 17.03 12.17
N LYS A 48 -7.31 17.32 13.41
CA LYS A 48 -7.35 16.33 14.49
C LYS A 48 -8.56 15.42 14.33
N SER A 49 -8.46 14.49 13.41
CA SER A 49 -9.47 13.44 13.19
C SER A 49 -8.74 12.11 13.08
N MET A 50 -9.47 11.00 13.02
CA MET A 50 -8.86 9.67 12.93
C MET A 50 -8.21 9.47 11.58
N ILE A 51 -6.98 9.92 11.45
CA ILE A 51 -6.20 9.85 10.22
C ILE A 51 -5.16 8.74 10.35
N VAL A 52 -5.13 7.85 9.35
CA VAL A 52 -4.18 6.73 9.31
C VAL A 52 -2.75 7.26 9.26
N GLY A 53 -1.90 6.69 10.09
CA GLY A 53 -0.51 7.07 10.21
C GLY A 53 -0.24 8.14 11.24
N ILE A 54 -1.28 8.86 11.70
CA ILE A 54 -1.19 9.85 12.78
C ILE A 54 -2.05 9.43 13.96
N ASP A 55 -3.36 9.25 13.75
CA ASP A 55 -4.31 8.91 14.80
C ASP A 55 -4.54 7.41 14.94
N ILE A 56 -4.44 6.66 13.83
CA ILE A 56 -4.54 5.21 13.84
C ILE A 56 -3.19 4.65 13.43
N LYS A 57 -2.60 3.85 14.32
CA LYS A 57 -1.31 3.22 14.05
C LYS A 57 -1.50 1.97 13.21
N PRO A 58 -1.08 1.96 11.94
CA PRO A 58 -1.22 0.79 11.09
C PRO A 58 -0.17 -0.26 11.39
N GLU A 59 -0.53 -1.51 11.13
CA GLU A 59 0.42 -2.61 11.13
C GLU A 59 0.90 -2.84 9.70
N PHE A 60 2.14 -2.44 9.42
CA PHE A 60 2.68 -2.54 8.06
C PHE A 60 2.91 -4.01 7.67
N PRO A 61 2.67 -4.37 6.39
CA PRO A 61 2.93 -5.73 5.93
C PRO A 61 4.40 -6.10 6.09
N LYS A 62 4.65 -7.25 6.72
CA LYS A 62 6.03 -7.72 6.95
C LYS A 62 6.54 -8.56 5.78
N LYS A 63 5.64 -9.30 5.12
CA LYS A 63 5.99 -10.20 4.01
C LYS A 63 4.99 -10.06 2.87
N PRO A 64 4.89 -8.86 2.25
CA PRO A 64 4.06 -8.73 1.06
C PRO A 64 4.71 -9.44 -0.12
N HIS A 65 3.89 -9.83 -1.10
CA HIS A 65 4.41 -10.46 -2.30
C HIS A 65 5.14 -9.45 -3.18
N ILE A 66 4.66 -8.22 -3.21
CA ILE A 66 5.23 -7.15 -4.02
C ILE A 66 5.30 -5.88 -3.17
N ILE A 67 6.41 -5.14 -3.29
CA ILE A 67 6.57 -3.83 -2.68
C ILE A 67 6.81 -2.81 -3.79
N ILE A 68 6.03 -1.74 -3.80
CA ILE A 68 6.23 -0.59 -4.68
C ILE A 68 6.56 0.61 -3.80
N ASN A 69 7.73 1.19 -3.98
CA ASN A 69 8.12 2.39 -3.25
C ASN A 69 7.66 3.63 -4.00
N ASN A 70 6.79 4.41 -3.38
CA ASN A 70 6.30 5.65 -3.95
C ASN A 70 6.74 6.82 -3.08
N ASP A 71 7.83 7.47 -3.46
CA ASP A 71 8.36 8.66 -2.78
C ASP A 71 8.02 9.94 -3.54
N PHE A 72 7.05 9.87 -4.46
CA PHE A 72 6.56 10.99 -5.26
C PHE A 72 7.61 11.60 -6.19
N ASN A 73 8.67 10.86 -6.49
CA ASN A 73 9.73 11.28 -7.41
C ASN A 73 9.65 10.57 -8.77
N ARG A 74 8.64 9.74 -8.96
CA ARG A 74 8.40 9.03 -10.23
C ARG A 74 6.96 9.25 -10.67
N SER A 75 6.72 9.17 -11.98
CA SER A 75 5.37 9.32 -12.52
C SER A 75 4.50 8.10 -12.18
N ILE A 76 3.19 8.30 -12.26
CA ILE A 76 2.23 7.19 -12.09
C ILE A 76 2.49 6.12 -13.17
N GLU A 77 2.84 6.54 -14.38
CA GLU A 77 3.14 5.62 -15.48
C GLU A 77 4.34 4.72 -15.13
N GLU A 78 5.42 5.30 -14.62
CA GLU A 78 6.59 4.54 -14.20
C GLU A 78 6.26 3.54 -13.08
N LEU A 79 5.52 3.98 -12.08
CA LEU A 79 5.10 3.13 -10.97
C LEU A 79 4.19 2.00 -11.45
N SER A 80 3.27 2.30 -12.36
CA SER A 80 2.35 1.31 -12.92
C SER A 80 3.10 0.26 -13.73
N ASN A 81 4.08 0.68 -14.53
CA ASN A 81 4.90 -0.23 -15.32
C ASN A 81 5.72 -1.17 -14.42
N GLU A 82 6.28 -0.64 -13.34
CA GLU A 82 7.00 -1.46 -12.36
C GLU A 82 6.06 -2.48 -11.73
N LEU A 83 4.85 -2.08 -11.37
CA LEU A 83 3.88 -2.97 -10.74
C LEU A 83 3.47 -4.09 -11.71
N VAL A 84 3.14 -3.75 -12.95
CA VAL A 84 2.77 -4.75 -13.96
C VAL A 84 3.89 -5.76 -14.17
N GLN A 85 5.13 -5.29 -14.25
CA GLN A 85 6.30 -6.16 -14.42
C GLN A 85 6.42 -7.13 -13.24
N LYS A 86 6.29 -6.63 -12.02
CA LYS A 86 6.41 -7.45 -10.81
C LYS A 86 5.27 -8.45 -10.68
N ILE A 87 4.05 -8.08 -11.08
CA ILE A 87 2.93 -9.01 -11.10
C ILE A 87 3.19 -10.14 -12.10
N ASN A 88 3.64 -9.80 -13.31
CA ASN A 88 3.96 -10.79 -14.33
C ASN A 88 5.06 -11.75 -13.87
N ASP A 89 6.08 -11.24 -13.20
CA ASP A 89 7.16 -12.06 -12.67
C ASP A 89 6.65 -13.04 -11.61
N LYS A 90 5.67 -12.65 -10.81
CA LYS A 90 5.08 -13.52 -9.78
C LYS A 90 4.14 -14.58 -10.37
N LEU A 91 3.48 -14.27 -11.48
CA LEU A 91 2.53 -15.18 -12.12
C LEU A 91 3.20 -16.20 -13.05
N ASN A 92 4.44 -15.93 -13.45
CA ASN A 92 5.19 -16.82 -14.34
C ASN A 92 6.17 -17.72 -13.54
#